data_3179fc400b4ac74f88c24d358039eb6f
#
_entry.id   3179fc400b4ac74f88c24d358039eb6f
#
_cell.length_a   1.000
_cell.length_b   1.000
_cell.length_c   1.000
_cell.angle_alpha   90.00
_cell.angle_beta   90.00
_cell.angle_gamma   90.00
#
_symmetry.space_group_name_H-M   'P 1'
#
loop_
_entity.id
_entity.type
_entity.pdbx_description
1 polymer ?
#
loop_
_entity_poly.entity_id
_entity_poly.type
_entity_poly.pdbx_seq_one_letter_code
_entity_poly.pdbx_strand_id
1 'polypeptide(L)'
;MKKLFWGLLTLVALFAASCGESNIDEPIDNPVFESNGNDYYIIEAKGGEINIKITTNIEYSVNIPIEAQSWVSIADTRALSREENITFTVAVNDSFDERSATVELVDGDGEVLQTISFVQDGQTETFNCDSDDRYIVNADGGEINIKITTNIEYSVNIPIEAQSWVSIADTRALPREDTLIFIIAKNEAYERRKTSVELICNDGVVLQTIKFDQRATKHPDLDCPTDEIWYTADEEAKLHYDDEYAFGANVVSNVWDAATGKGIISFDGVVTKIGTEAFLDCDKFMNITIPDSVTMIGDGAFRGCTSLTNITIPDSVTTIGKSVFSRCTSLTNITISDSVTSIGICVFYNCSSLTSVTIPDSVTSIGNEAFFGCSSLTSITIPSSVNEIGKSTFYGCKSLTSITIPDGVTIIRQLAFGDCASLINITIPDSVNTIEEMAFGGCSSMVEFSGKFASDDGRCIIIDSTILAYAHASGNTYTIPDSVTTIGKSVFRGCTSLTNITISDSVTSIGALAFYGCNSLTTVTIPFNVTTIGEGAFNGCSGLKKVYCRATTPPVLEGYQVFDENPSNRRIIVPIGSGEAYKTATYWKEYASSIFEDEL
;
A
#
# COMPACT_ATOMS: atom_id res chain seq x y z
N MET A 1 12.21 -48.42 -4.49
CA MET A 1 12.73 -49.72 -4.98
C MET A 1 12.38 -49.87 -6.44
N LYS A 2 13.36 -49.73 -7.30
CA LYS A 2 13.66 -50.40 -8.56
C LYS A 2 14.69 -49.56 -9.29
N LYS A 3 15.85 -50.00 -9.19
CA LYS A 3 17.06 -50.25 -9.92
C LYS A 3 17.15 -49.65 -11.33
N LEU A 4 18.15 -48.79 -11.46
CA LEU A 4 19.17 -48.67 -12.49
C LEU A 4 19.05 -49.62 -13.70
N PHE A 5 19.11 -49.02 -14.89
CA PHE A 5 19.83 -49.64 -16.03
C PHE A 5 20.62 -48.55 -16.75
N TRP A 6 21.90 -48.65 -16.67
CA TRP A 6 22.89 -47.95 -17.50
C TRP A 6 22.79 -48.48 -18.91
N GLY A 7 22.63 -47.60 -19.88
CA GLY A 7 22.78 -47.92 -21.29
C GLY A 7 23.59 -46.84 -21.96
N LEU A 8 24.90 -47.03 -21.97
CA LEU A 8 25.83 -46.28 -22.80
C LEU A 8 25.54 -46.64 -24.26
N LEU A 9 24.97 -45.75 -25.04
CA LEU A 9 24.90 -45.89 -26.48
C LEU A 9 26.06 -45.10 -27.09
N THR A 10 27.22 -45.75 -27.16
CA THR A 10 28.32 -45.30 -28.00
C THR A 10 27.91 -45.48 -29.46
N LEU A 11 27.72 -44.38 -30.17
CA LEU A 11 27.59 -44.41 -31.63
C LEU A 11 29.01 -44.60 -32.22
N VAL A 12 29.43 -45.87 -32.36
CA VAL A 12 30.63 -46.22 -33.07
C VAL A 12 30.30 -46.25 -34.57
N ALA A 13 30.76 -45.27 -35.31
CA ALA A 13 30.73 -45.32 -36.77
C ALA A 13 31.91 -46.19 -37.23
N LEU A 14 31.64 -47.49 -37.51
CA LEU A 14 32.59 -48.35 -38.19
C LEU A 14 32.68 -47.94 -39.67
N PHE A 15 33.86 -47.49 -40.11
CA PHE A 15 34.22 -47.43 -41.52
C PHE A 15 35.05 -48.62 -41.90
N ALA A 16 34.59 -49.38 -42.88
CA ALA A 16 35.34 -50.42 -43.51
C ALA A 16 36.44 -49.80 -44.41
N ALA A 17 37.64 -50.05 -44.11
CA ALA A 17 38.82 -49.71 -44.94
C ALA A 17 38.84 -50.56 -46.18
N SER A 18 38.99 -49.93 -47.35
CA SER A 18 39.44 -50.54 -48.59
C SER A 18 40.98 -50.35 -48.69
N CYS A 19 41.69 -51.47 -48.70
CA CYS A 19 43.15 -51.51 -48.84
C CYS A 19 43.62 -50.90 -50.16
N GLY A 20 44.68 -50.08 -50.08
CA GLY A 20 45.56 -49.72 -51.15
C GLY A 20 46.92 -49.39 -50.53
N GLU A 21 47.83 -50.37 -50.63
CA GLU A 21 49.25 -50.24 -50.17
C GLU A 21 49.99 -49.14 -50.95
N SER A 22 50.61 -48.20 -50.23
CA SER A 22 51.89 -47.61 -50.64
C SER A 22 52.62 -47.07 -49.42
N ASN A 23 53.73 -47.74 -49.07
CA ASN A 23 54.74 -47.33 -48.09
C ASN A 23 55.30 -45.95 -48.41
N ILE A 24 55.24 -45.03 -47.44
CA ILE A 24 56.25 -44.01 -47.19
C ILE A 24 56.28 -43.79 -45.68
N ASP A 25 57.41 -44.15 -45.01
CA ASP A 25 57.74 -43.71 -43.65
C ASP A 25 57.84 -42.17 -43.61
N GLU A 26 56.82 -41.49 -43.12
CA GLU A 26 56.99 -40.12 -42.66
C GLU A 26 57.05 -40.14 -41.11
N PRO A 27 57.84 -39.22 -40.49
CA PRO A 27 58.02 -39.21 -39.04
C PRO A 27 56.67 -38.97 -38.35
N ILE A 28 56.45 -39.76 -37.29
CA ILE A 28 55.26 -39.62 -36.43
C ILE A 28 55.27 -38.20 -35.86
N ASP A 29 54.49 -37.31 -36.45
CA ASP A 29 54.21 -36.01 -35.85
C ASP A 29 53.58 -36.26 -34.49
N ASN A 30 54.03 -35.54 -33.46
CA ASN A 30 53.44 -35.59 -32.14
C ASN A 30 51.94 -35.31 -32.26
N PRO A 31 51.07 -35.99 -31.48
CA PRO A 31 49.67 -35.75 -31.51
C PRO A 31 49.38 -34.27 -31.19
N VAL A 32 48.64 -33.63 -32.07
CA VAL A 32 48.25 -32.20 -31.94
C VAL A 32 46.71 -32.12 -31.87
N PHE A 33 46.23 -31.48 -30.84
CA PHE A 33 44.83 -31.07 -30.73
C PHE A 33 44.77 -29.63 -30.25
N GLU A 34 44.22 -28.74 -31.05
CA GLU A 34 44.00 -27.34 -30.73
C GLU A 34 42.56 -26.97 -31.03
N SER A 35 41.91 -26.30 -30.12
CA SER A 35 40.55 -25.78 -30.25
C SER A 35 40.53 -24.28 -29.97
N ASN A 36 39.75 -23.53 -30.74
CA ASN A 36 39.48 -22.14 -30.45
C ASN A 36 38.19 -21.95 -29.61
N GLY A 37 37.53 -23.05 -29.19
CA GLY A 37 36.34 -23.01 -28.36
C GLY A 37 36.66 -22.58 -26.94
N ASN A 38 35.70 -21.89 -26.32
CA ASN A 38 35.72 -21.63 -24.89
C ASN A 38 35.29 -22.89 -24.13
N ASP A 39 35.78 -23.06 -22.91
CA ASP A 39 35.37 -24.17 -22.04
C ASP A 39 33.96 -23.97 -21.44
N TYR A 40 33.37 -22.81 -21.67
CA TYR A 40 32.05 -22.42 -21.11
C TYR A 40 31.28 -21.49 -22.05
N TYR A 41 30.01 -21.80 -22.29
CA TYR A 41 29.09 -21.01 -23.11
C TYR A 41 27.77 -20.75 -22.35
N ILE A 42 27.36 -19.50 -22.27
CA ILE A 42 26.01 -19.09 -21.82
C ILE A 42 25.17 -18.87 -23.06
N ILE A 43 23.99 -19.47 -23.08
CA ILE A 43 23.10 -19.50 -24.24
C ILE A 43 21.72 -19.00 -23.79
N GLU A 44 21.16 -18.05 -24.53
CA GLU A 44 19.78 -17.58 -24.26
C GLU A 44 18.75 -18.73 -24.42
N ALA A 45 17.59 -18.58 -23.76
CA ALA A 45 16.51 -19.60 -23.81
C ALA A 45 16.08 -19.98 -25.23
N LYS A 46 16.15 -19.05 -26.19
CA LYS A 46 15.81 -19.30 -27.62
C LYS A 46 16.75 -20.29 -28.32
N GLY A 47 17.84 -20.67 -27.67
CA GLY A 47 18.85 -21.55 -28.27
C GLY A 47 19.72 -20.84 -29.31
N GLY A 48 20.44 -21.63 -30.10
CA GLY A 48 21.31 -21.11 -31.16
C GLY A 48 22.36 -22.09 -31.59
N GLU A 49 23.27 -21.61 -32.45
CA GLU A 49 24.39 -22.36 -32.94
C GLU A 49 25.70 -21.85 -32.35
N ILE A 50 26.59 -22.81 -31.94
CA ILE A 50 27.92 -22.53 -31.44
C ILE A 50 28.91 -23.23 -32.33
N ASN A 51 29.82 -22.47 -32.95
CA ASN A 51 30.83 -22.98 -33.86
C ASN A 51 32.19 -22.98 -33.20
N ILE A 52 32.84 -24.16 -33.17
CA ILE A 52 34.18 -24.35 -32.62
C ILE A 52 35.09 -24.87 -33.71
N LYS A 53 36.19 -24.16 -33.96
CA LYS A 53 37.22 -24.60 -34.90
C LYS A 53 38.23 -25.49 -34.17
N ILE A 54 38.46 -26.69 -34.70
CA ILE A 54 39.44 -27.65 -34.21
C ILE A 54 40.54 -27.86 -35.26
N THR A 55 41.77 -27.87 -34.82
CA THR A 55 42.95 -28.22 -35.62
C THR A 55 43.57 -29.44 -34.97
N THR A 56 43.55 -30.55 -35.68
CA THR A 56 44.06 -31.82 -35.10
C THR A 56 44.65 -32.77 -36.16
N ASN A 57 45.53 -33.64 -35.72
CA ASN A 57 46.08 -34.76 -36.51
C ASN A 57 45.71 -36.13 -35.89
N ILE A 58 44.81 -36.12 -34.87
CA ILE A 58 44.32 -37.34 -34.23
C ILE A 58 42.80 -37.45 -34.42
N GLU A 59 42.34 -38.72 -34.42
CA GLU A 59 40.88 -38.96 -34.43
C GLU A 59 40.28 -38.61 -33.07
N TYR A 60 39.12 -37.99 -33.06
CA TYR A 60 38.38 -37.70 -31.86
C TYR A 60 36.88 -37.93 -32.06
N SER A 61 36.16 -38.04 -30.98
CA SER A 61 34.70 -38.13 -30.94
C SER A 61 34.11 -37.13 -29.95
N VAL A 62 32.84 -36.75 -30.17
CA VAL A 62 32.11 -35.83 -29.30
C VAL A 62 31.13 -36.62 -28.45
N ASN A 63 31.35 -36.58 -27.14
CA ASN A 63 30.51 -37.25 -26.17
C ASN A 63 29.50 -36.26 -25.56
N ILE A 64 28.22 -36.34 -25.98
CA ILE A 64 27.13 -35.55 -25.43
C ILE A 64 26.39 -36.42 -24.41
N PRO A 65 26.30 -35.99 -23.12
CA PRO A 65 25.56 -36.74 -22.11
C PRO A 65 24.12 -37.05 -22.53
N ILE A 66 23.61 -38.20 -22.14
CA ILE A 66 22.30 -38.70 -22.59
C ILE A 66 21.16 -37.75 -22.24
N GLU A 67 21.24 -37.07 -21.10
CA GLU A 67 20.30 -36.06 -20.62
C GLU A 67 20.34 -34.77 -21.45
N ALA A 68 21.43 -34.50 -22.14
CA ALA A 68 21.59 -33.31 -22.97
C ALA A 68 21.29 -33.56 -24.45
N GLN A 69 21.23 -34.80 -24.91
CA GLN A 69 21.04 -35.16 -26.33
C GLN A 69 19.69 -34.68 -26.91
N SER A 70 18.73 -34.39 -26.05
CA SER A 70 17.44 -33.83 -26.48
C SER A 70 17.51 -32.35 -26.84
N TRP A 71 18.52 -31.63 -26.42
CA TRP A 71 18.63 -30.19 -26.60
C TRP A 71 20.02 -29.69 -27.06
N VAL A 72 21.08 -30.49 -26.98
CA VAL A 72 22.37 -30.24 -27.61
C VAL A 72 22.59 -31.28 -28.68
N SER A 73 22.83 -30.86 -29.89
CA SER A 73 23.17 -31.74 -31.02
C SER A 73 24.28 -31.14 -31.86
N ILE A 74 24.93 -31.99 -32.65
CA ILE A 74 25.94 -31.58 -33.61
C ILE A 74 25.42 -31.79 -35.04
N ALA A 75 25.62 -30.79 -35.88
CA ALA A 75 25.39 -30.88 -37.31
C ALA A 75 26.59 -31.63 -37.91
N ASP A 76 26.35 -32.75 -38.57
CA ASP A 76 27.20 -33.71 -39.23
C ASP A 76 28.73 -33.42 -39.21
N THR A 77 29.48 -34.23 -38.50
CA THR A 77 30.96 -34.15 -38.41
C THR A 77 31.58 -35.21 -39.31
N ARG A 78 31.83 -34.86 -40.58
CA ARG A 78 32.72 -35.65 -41.43
C ARG A 78 33.86 -34.75 -41.88
N ALA A 79 35.01 -34.92 -41.23
CA ALA A 79 36.21 -34.36 -41.81
C ALA A 79 37.42 -35.24 -41.56
N LEU A 80 38.13 -35.46 -42.64
CA LEU A 80 39.50 -35.88 -42.72
C LEU A 80 40.30 -34.65 -43.17
N SER A 81 40.39 -33.62 -42.36
CA SER A 81 41.23 -32.46 -42.69
C SER A 81 41.83 -31.85 -41.42
N ARG A 82 43.04 -31.30 -41.58
CA ARG A 82 43.79 -30.69 -40.46
C ARG A 82 43.12 -29.53 -39.75
N GLU A 83 42.00 -29.00 -40.29
CA GLU A 83 41.17 -27.96 -39.67
C GLU A 83 39.69 -28.30 -39.90
N GLU A 84 38.89 -28.27 -38.84
CA GLU A 84 37.46 -28.59 -38.85
C GLU A 84 36.65 -27.60 -38.00
N ASN A 85 35.38 -27.38 -38.37
CA ASN A 85 34.44 -26.65 -37.54
C ASN A 85 33.37 -27.62 -37.01
N ILE A 86 33.24 -27.71 -35.70
CA ILE A 86 32.09 -28.38 -35.07
C ILE A 86 31.02 -27.33 -34.79
N THR A 87 29.81 -27.58 -35.25
CA THR A 87 28.66 -26.75 -34.96
C THR A 87 27.75 -27.48 -33.97
N PHE A 88 27.65 -26.95 -32.78
CA PHE A 88 26.64 -27.39 -31.81
C PHE A 88 25.38 -26.61 -32.03
N THR A 89 24.27 -27.31 -32.21
CA THR A 89 22.92 -26.71 -32.24
C THR A 89 22.28 -26.93 -30.89
N VAL A 90 21.92 -25.86 -30.22
CA VAL A 90 21.24 -25.85 -28.92
C VAL A 90 19.77 -25.51 -29.15
N ALA A 91 18.88 -26.43 -28.82
CA ALA A 91 17.46 -26.28 -28.98
C ALA A 91 16.89 -25.25 -27.98
N VAL A 92 15.70 -24.72 -28.29
CA VAL A 92 14.95 -23.82 -27.37
C VAL A 92 14.78 -24.48 -26.00
N ASN A 93 15.02 -23.74 -24.94
CA ASN A 93 14.63 -24.14 -23.58
C ASN A 93 13.22 -23.63 -23.29
N ASP A 94 12.24 -24.51 -23.34
CA ASP A 94 10.84 -24.18 -23.04
C ASP A 94 10.54 -24.14 -21.53
N SER A 95 11.54 -24.47 -20.68
CA SER A 95 11.45 -24.36 -19.22
C SER A 95 11.83 -22.97 -18.73
N PHE A 96 11.32 -22.58 -17.57
CA PHE A 96 11.78 -21.39 -16.86
C PHE A 96 13.08 -21.60 -16.09
N ASP A 97 13.45 -22.87 -15.87
CA ASP A 97 14.70 -23.22 -15.20
C ASP A 97 15.86 -23.23 -16.17
N GLU A 98 17.01 -22.77 -15.68
CA GLU A 98 18.30 -22.94 -16.34
C GLU A 98 18.60 -24.43 -16.49
N ARG A 99 19.19 -24.81 -17.62
CA ARG A 99 19.72 -26.17 -17.84
C ARG A 99 21.15 -26.13 -18.27
N SER A 100 21.93 -27.15 -17.87
CA SER A 100 23.34 -27.22 -18.17
C SER A 100 23.73 -28.62 -18.64
N ALA A 101 24.77 -28.67 -19.46
CA ALA A 101 25.39 -29.91 -19.89
C ALA A 101 26.89 -29.71 -20.12
N THR A 102 27.64 -30.77 -19.89
CA THR A 102 29.08 -30.82 -20.17
C THR A 102 29.34 -31.83 -21.27
N VAL A 103 29.85 -31.36 -22.37
CA VAL A 103 30.23 -32.16 -23.54
C VAL A 103 31.74 -32.38 -23.55
N GLU A 104 32.17 -33.58 -23.85
CA GLU A 104 33.59 -33.94 -23.90
C GLU A 104 34.02 -34.29 -25.33
N LEU A 105 35.15 -33.80 -25.75
CA LEU A 105 35.89 -34.24 -26.92
C LEU A 105 36.89 -35.24 -26.45
N VAL A 106 36.83 -36.48 -26.97
CA VAL A 106 37.67 -37.59 -26.52
C VAL A 106 38.42 -38.20 -27.69
N ASP A 107 39.65 -38.61 -27.48
CA ASP A 107 40.45 -39.31 -28.49
C ASP A 107 40.02 -40.79 -28.69
N GLY A 108 40.74 -41.50 -29.58
CA GLY A 108 40.46 -42.90 -29.89
C GLY A 108 40.69 -43.87 -28.71
N ASP A 109 41.46 -43.49 -27.72
CA ASP A 109 41.72 -44.24 -26.49
C ASP A 109 40.81 -43.87 -25.34
N GLY A 110 39.93 -42.85 -25.53
CA GLY A 110 38.93 -42.39 -24.56
C GLY A 110 39.48 -41.35 -23.59
N GLU A 111 40.66 -40.75 -23.86
CA GLU A 111 41.15 -39.63 -23.06
C GLU A 111 40.44 -38.32 -23.44
N VAL A 112 40.10 -37.50 -22.43
CA VAL A 112 39.40 -36.22 -22.65
C VAL A 112 40.38 -35.17 -23.15
N LEU A 113 40.18 -34.71 -24.39
CA LEU A 113 40.97 -33.67 -25.04
C LEU A 113 40.50 -32.27 -24.67
N GLN A 114 39.17 -32.08 -24.55
CA GLN A 114 38.54 -30.84 -24.12
C GLN A 114 37.18 -31.11 -23.52
N THR A 115 36.83 -30.31 -22.50
CA THR A 115 35.51 -30.29 -21.88
C THR A 115 34.85 -28.95 -22.20
N ILE A 116 33.58 -28.96 -22.65
CA ILE A 116 32.84 -27.79 -23.03
C ILE A 116 31.54 -27.79 -22.22
N SER A 117 31.35 -26.78 -21.41
CA SER A 117 30.15 -26.61 -20.61
C SER A 117 29.18 -25.66 -21.31
N PHE A 118 27.97 -26.12 -21.52
CA PHE A 118 26.83 -25.33 -22.00
C PHE A 118 25.89 -25.03 -20.84
N VAL A 119 25.58 -23.77 -20.63
CA VAL A 119 24.56 -23.32 -19.69
C VAL A 119 23.53 -22.53 -20.49
N GLN A 120 22.30 -22.98 -20.49
CA GLN A 120 21.22 -22.32 -21.21
C GLN A 120 20.21 -21.76 -20.24
N ASP A 121 19.98 -20.46 -20.35
CA ASP A 121 18.98 -19.77 -19.56
C ASP A 121 17.58 -20.37 -19.76
N GLY A 122 16.75 -20.30 -18.74
CA GLY A 122 15.33 -20.55 -18.84
C GLY A 122 14.60 -19.40 -19.53
N GLN A 123 13.35 -19.63 -19.93
CA GLN A 123 12.51 -18.56 -20.46
C GLN A 123 12.23 -17.53 -19.37
N THR A 124 12.20 -16.27 -19.74
CA THR A 124 11.69 -15.21 -18.85
C THR A 124 10.18 -15.32 -18.75
N GLU A 125 9.67 -15.37 -17.53
CA GLU A 125 8.24 -15.30 -17.28
C GLU A 125 7.69 -13.99 -17.81
N THR A 126 6.62 -14.06 -18.59
CA THR A 126 5.93 -12.89 -19.14
C THR A 126 4.45 -12.99 -18.90
N PHE A 127 3.87 -11.94 -18.36
CA PHE A 127 2.44 -11.78 -18.22
C PHE A 127 2.07 -10.36 -18.63
N ASN A 128 1.19 -10.23 -19.62
CA ASN A 128 0.66 -8.95 -20.07
C ASN A 128 -0.87 -9.06 -20.17
N CYS A 129 -1.55 -8.20 -19.44
CA CYS A 129 -3.00 -8.15 -19.38
C CYS A 129 -3.46 -6.77 -19.88
N ASP A 130 -4.20 -6.76 -20.99
CA ASP A 130 -4.79 -5.55 -21.55
C ASP A 130 -6.14 -5.30 -20.87
N SER A 131 -6.09 -4.91 -19.61
CA SER A 131 -7.27 -4.59 -18.81
C SER A 131 -7.21 -3.18 -18.25
N ASP A 132 -8.36 -2.53 -18.21
CA ASP A 132 -8.55 -1.37 -17.36
C ASP A 132 -8.48 -1.77 -15.88
N ASP A 133 -8.00 -0.87 -15.02
CA ASP A 133 -7.96 -1.12 -13.56
C ASP A 133 -9.37 -1.35 -12.98
N ARG A 134 -10.38 -0.88 -13.67
CA ARG A 134 -11.76 -0.94 -13.22
C ARG A 134 -12.75 -0.89 -14.39
N TYR A 135 -13.72 -1.78 -14.36
CA TYR A 135 -14.86 -1.82 -15.28
C TYR A 135 -16.14 -1.37 -14.60
N ILE A 136 -16.75 -0.31 -15.12
CA ILE A 136 -18.10 0.15 -14.70
C ILE A 136 -19.13 -0.54 -15.58
N VAL A 137 -19.94 -1.38 -14.98
CA VAL A 137 -20.94 -2.20 -15.68
C VAL A 137 -22.34 -1.68 -15.39
N ASN A 138 -23.18 -1.57 -16.42
CA ASN A 138 -24.59 -1.21 -16.22
C ASN A 138 -25.35 -2.30 -15.44
N ALA A 139 -26.51 -1.93 -14.89
CA ALA A 139 -27.35 -2.87 -14.13
C ALA A 139 -27.74 -4.12 -14.94
N ASP A 140 -27.95 -3.98 -16.24
CA ASP A 140 -28.34 -5.11 -17.13
C ASP A 140 -27.23 -6.17 -17.28
N GLY A 141 -26.01 -5.87 -16.81
CA GLY A 141 -24.87 -6.76 -16.95
C GLY A 141 -24.25 -6.69 -18.35
N GLY A 142 -23.55 -7.75 -18.73
CA GLY A 142 -22.92 -7.86 -20.04
C GLY A 142 -21.64 -8.69 -20.03
N GLU A 143 -20.95 -8.70 -21.16
CA GLU A 143 -19.67 -9.35 -21.35
C GLU A 143 -18.53 -8.35 -21.33
N ILE A 144 -17.44 -8.71 -20.66
CA ILE A 144 -16.19 -7.93 -20.64
C ILE A 144 -15.07 -8.83 -21.12
N ASN A 145 -14.43 -8.41 -22.21
CA ASN A 145 -13.37 -9.15 -22.87
C ASN A 145 -12.01 -8.52 -22.54
N ILE A 146 -11.10 -9.32 -21.99
CA ILE A 146 -9.76 -8.90 -21.58
C ILE A 146 -8.74 -9.76 -22.32
N LYS A 147 -7.84 -9.14 -23.08
CA LYS A 147 -6.77 -9.85 -23.79
C LYS A 147 -5.60 -10.10 -22.85
N ILE A 148 -5.16 -11.36 -22.78
CA ILE A 148 -3.99 -11.76 -22.00
C ILE A 148 -2.96 -12.36 -22.95
N THR A 149 -1.70 -11.96 -22.79
CA THR A 149 -0.56 -12.53 -23.48
C THR A 149 0.43 -13.02 -22.42
N THR A 150 0.62 -14.33 -22.33
CA THR A 150 1.42 -14.92 -21.26
C THR A 150 2.08 -16.21 -21.71
N ASN A 151 3.20 -16.54 -21.07
CA ASN A 151 3.87 -17.86 -21.18
C ASN A 151 3.81 -18.64 -19.87
N ILE A 152 3.12 -18.12 -18.84
CA ILE A 152 2.93 -18.82 -17.56
C ILE A 152 1.48 -19.22 -17.38
N GLU A 153 1.23 -20.27 -16.60
CA GLU A 153 -0.11 -20.68 -16.21
C GLU A 153 -0.66 -19.77 -15.13
N TYR A 154 -1.93 -19.42 -15.23
CA TYR A 154 -2.64 -18.64 -14.23
C TYR A 154 -4.04 -19.19 -13.97
N SER A 155 -4.60 -18.83 -12.86
CA SER A 155 -5.97 -19.09 -12.46
C SER A 155 -6.71 -17.79 -12.17
N VAL A 156 -8.03 -17.81 -12.27
CA VAL A 156 -8.90 -16.65 -11.99
C VAL A 156 -9.61 -16.89 -10.67
N ASN A 157 -9.30 -16.05 -9.69
CA ASN A 157 -9.90 -16.08 -8.36
C ASN A 157 -11.04 -15.06 -8.28
N ILE A 158 -12.28 -15.56 -8.30
CA ILE A 158 -13.49 -14.75 -8.09
C ILE A 158 -13.95 -14.96 -6.65
N PRO A 159 -14.02 -13.88 -5.83
CA PRO A 159 -14.51 -13.98 -4.45
C PRO A 159 -15.86 -14.66 -4.36
N ILE A 160 -16.07 -15.46 -3.31
CA ILE A 160 -17.27 -16.31 -3.17
C ILE A 160 -18.58 -15.51 -3.21
N GLU A 161 -18.58 -14.31 -2.65
CA GLU A 161 -19.70 -13.37 -2.65
C GLU A 161 -20.01 -12.80 -4.04
N ALA A 162 -19.05 -12.83 -4.96
CA ALA A 162 -19.21 -12.34 -6.33
C ALA A 162 -19.57 -13.44 -7.33
N GLN A 163 -19.35 -14.73 -7.02
CA GLN A 163 -19.57 -15.84 -7.95
C GLN A 163 -21.03 -15.99 -8.42
N SER A 164 -21.98 -15.38 -7.70
CA SER A 164 -23.39 -15.35 -8.12
C SER A 164 -23.66 -14.36 -9.26
N TRP A 165 -22.74 -13.45 -9.57
CA TRP A 165 -22.94 -12.42 -10.56
C TRP A 165 -21.74 -12.10 -11.47
N VAL A 166 -20.55 -12.59 -11.14
CA VAL A 166 -19.38 -12.60 -12.01
C VAL A 166 -19.02 -14.04 -12.32
N SER A 167 -18.91 -14.38 -13.58
CA SER A 167 -18.45 -15.69 -14.04
C SER A 167 -17.57 -15.54 -15.27
N ILE A 168 -16.89 -16.62 -15.65
CA ILE A 168 -16.03 -16.67 -16.83
C ILE A 168 -16.66 -17.61 -17.85
N ALA A 169 -16.66 -17.24 -19.12
CA ALA A 169 -17.24 -18.02 -20.19
C ALA A 169 -16.40 -19.26 -20.55
N ASP A 170 -15.08 -19.20 -20.39
CA ASP A 170 -14.15 -20.33 -20.60
C ASP A 170 -12.96 -20.23 -19.64
N THR A 171 -12.55 -21.38 -19.05
CA THR A 171 -11.50 -21.48 -18.02
C THR A 171 -10.23 -22.13 -18.54
N ARG A 172 -9.97 -22.16 -19.84
CA ARG A 172 -8.79 -22.84 -20.40
C ARG A 172 -7.66 -21.84 -20.65
N ALA A 173 -6.80 -21.70 -19.65
CA ALA A 173 -5.50 -21.04 -19.85
C ALA A 173 -4.51 -22.04 -20.47
N LEU A 174 -4.09 -21.79 -21.70
CA LEU A 174 -2.89 -22.38 -22.30
C LEU A 174 -1.96 -21.21 -22.69
N PRO A 175 -0.62 -21.38 -22.60
CA PRO A 175 0.31 -20.30 -22.90
C PRO A 175 0.13 -19.86 -24.35
N ARG A 176 -0.34 -18.66 -24.56
CA ARG A 176 -0.38 -17.83 -25.79
C ARG A 176 -1.33 -16.65 -25.60
N GLU A 177 -1.65 -15.94 -26.67
CA GLU A 177 -2.68 -14.88 -26.67
C GLU A 177 -4.06 -15.52 -26.40
N ASP A 178 -4.70 -15.11 -25.30
CA ASP A 178 -6.02 -15.56 -24.89
C ASP A 178 -6.95 -14.35 -24.66
N THR A 179 -8.25 -14.57 -24.78
CA THR A 179 -9.25 -13.57 -24.41
C THR A 179 -10.10 -14.11 -23.28
N LEU A 180 -9.86 -13.57 -22.10
CA LEU A 180 -10.65 -13.89 -20.92
C LEU A 180 -11.99 -13.14 -20.98
N ILE A 181 -13.11 -13.87 -21.01
CA ILE A 181 -14.44 -13.30 -21.11
C ILE A 181 -15.14 -13.41 -19.76
N PHE A 182 -15.35 -12.27 -19.11
CA PHE A 182 -16.18 -12.18 -17.93
C PHE A 182 -17.63 -11.94 -18.30
N ILE A 183 -18.52 -12.75 -17.75
CA ILE A 183 -19.97 -12.58 -17.86
C ILE A 183 -20.47 -11.97 -16.56
N ILE A 184 -21.03 -10.79 -16.65
CA ILE A 184 -21.61 -10.06 -15.52
C ILE A 184 -23.12 -10.20 -15.58
N ALA A 185 -23.69 -10.90 -14.61
CA ALA A 185 -25.13 -11.10 -14.53
C ALA A 185 -25.86 -9.78 -14.21
N LYS A 186 -27.13 -9.68 -14.60
CA LYS A 186 -27.98 -8.54 -14.27
C LYS A 186 -28.01 -8.31 -12.77
N ASN A 187 -27.86 -7.04 -12.37
CA ASN A 187 -28.08 -6.62 -10.99
C ASN A 187 -29.55 -6.25 -10.80
N GLU A 188 -30.32 -7.14 -10.23
CA GLU A 188 -31.73 -6.90 -9.93
C GLU A 188 -31.95 -6.15 -8.60
N ALA A 189 -30.86 -5.97 -7.82
CA ALA A 189 -30.91 -5.21 -6.59
C ALA A 189 -30.85 -3.70 -6.87
N TYR A 190 -31.43 -2.93 -5.96
CA TYR A 190 -31.39 -1.47 -5.97
C TYR A 190 -30.12 -0.88 -5.35
N GLU A 191 -29.13 -1.73 -5.14
CA GLU A 191 -27.83 -1.35 -4.60
C GLU A 191 -26.72 -1.69 -5.59
N ARG A 192 -25.73 -0.80 -5.67
CA ARG A 192 -24.50 -0.99 -6.44
C ARG A 192 -23.67 -2.11 -5.81
N ARG A 193 -23.09 -2.98 -6.63
CA ARG A 193 -22.24 -4.06 -6.14
C ARG A 193 -20.86 -4.01 -6.78
N LYS A 194 -19.85 -4.34 -5.99
CA LYS A 194 -18.45 -4.26 -6.37
C LYS A 194 -17.72 -5.54 -6.00
N THR A 195 -16.72 -5.89 -6.79
CA THR A 195 -15.78 -6.96 -6.47
C THR A 195 -14.45 -6.74 -7.16
N SER A 196 -13.42 -7.40 -6.65
CA SER A 196 -12.12 -7.48 -7.29
C SER A 196 -11.83 -8.95 -7.60
N VAL A 197 -11.48 -9.22 -8.83
CA VAL A 197 -11.08 -10.56 -9.30
C VAL A 197 -9.58 -10.55 -9.52
N GLU A 198 -8.91 -11.60 -9.07
CA GLU A 198 -7.46 -11.71 -9.15
C GLU A 198 -7.06 -12.78 -10.16
N LEU A 199 -6.08 -12.48 -11.00
CA LEU A 199 -5.36 -13.44 -11.82
C LEU A 199 -4.12 -13.87 -11.06
N ILE A 200 -4.00 -15.17 -10.77
CA ILE A 200 -2.99 -15.69 -9.83
C ILE A 200 -2.19 -16.77 -10.53
N CYS A 201 -0.86 -16.72 -10.48
CA CYS A 201 0.00 -17.80 -10.96
C CYS A 201 -0.03 -19.01 -10.01
N ASN A 202 0.55 -20.14 -10.45
CA ASN A 202 0.53 -21.39 -9.68
C ASN A 202 1.23 -21.27 -8.31
N ASP A 203 2.14 -20.32 -8.15
CA ASP A 203 2.84 -20.05 -6.89
C ASP A 203 2.06 -19.13 -5.94
N GLY A 204 0.84 -18.73 -6.32
CA GLY A 204 -0.04 -17.91 -5.50
C GLY A 204 0.23 -16.40 -5.58
N VAL A 205 1.11 -15.96 -6.48
CA VAL A 205 1.38 -14.52 -6.69
C VAL A 205 0.27 -13.92 -7.53
N VAL A 206 -0.27 -12.78 -7.11
CA VAL A 206 -1.28 -12.03 -7.87
C VAL A 206 -0.59 -11.31 -9.02
N LEU A 207 -0.94 -11.68 -10.24
CA LEU A 207 -0.40 -11.12 -11.49
C LEU A 207 -1.15 -9.85 -11.90
N GLN A 208 -2.47 -9.83 -11.68
CA GLN A 208 -3.35 -8.72 -12.01
C GLN A 208 -4.60 -8.74 -11.14
N THR A 209 -5.08 -7.57 -10.75
CA THR A 209 -6.37 -7.39 -10.08
C THR A 209 -7.30 -6.59 -10.98
N ILE A 210 -8.48 -7.14 -11.27
CA ILE A 210 -9.51 -6.54 -12.12
C ILE A 210 -10.70 -6.19 -11.24
N LYS A 211 -11.10 -4.93 -11.22
CA LYS A 211 -12.22 -4.46 -10.40
C LYS A 211 -13.48 -4.33 -11.25
N PHE A 212 -14.57 -4.91 -10.77
CA PHE A 212 -15.90 -4.76 -11.36
C PHE A 212 -16.78 -3.95 -10.42
N ASP A 213 -17.51 -3.01 -10.99
CA ASP A 213 -18.39 -2.09 -10.29
C ASP A 213 -19.70 -2.00 -11.07
N GLN A 214 -20.71 -2.74 -10.63
CA GLN A 214 -21.98 -2.81 -11.35
C GLN A 214 -23.02 -1.88 -10.71
N ARG A 215 -23.62 -1.06 -11.55
CA ARG A 215 -24.70 -0.16 -11.16
C ARG A 215 -25.92 -0.92 -10.65
N ALA A 216 -26.66 -0.27 -9.75
CA ALA A 216 -27.95 -0.77 -9.29
C ALA A 216 -28.98 -0.73 -10.42
N THR A 217 -29.98 -1.63 -10.36
CA THR A 217 -31.18 -1.50 -11.18
C THR A 217 -32.00 -0.29 -10.69
N LYS A 218 -32.47 0.55 -11.61
CA LYS A 218 -33.43 1.62 -11.27
C LYS A 218 -34.72 0.98 -10.75
N HIS A 219 -35.16 1.37 -9.56
CA HIS A 219 -36.43 0.92 -9.02
C HIS A 219 -37.56 1.48 -9.91
N PRO A 220 -38.48 0.64 -10.44
CA PRO A 220 -39.57 1.12 -11.30
C PRO A 220 -40.49 2.15 -10.63
N ASP A 221 -40.51 2.17 -9.29
CA ASP A 221 -41.30 3.12 -8.47
C ASP A 221 -40.44 4.24 -7.85
N LEU A 222 -39.16 4.37 -8.22
CA LEU A 222 -38.17 5.30 -7.64
C LEU A 222 -37.45 6.16 -8.69
N ASP A 223 -38.00 6.35 -9.88
CA ASP A 223 -37.65 7.51 -10.69
C ASP A 223 -38.29 8.72 -10.01
N CYS A 224 -37.56 9.27 -9.00
CA CYS A 224 -37.97 10.55 -8.42
C CYS A 224 -38.07 11.54 -9.56
N PRO A 225 -39.24 12.13 -9.79
CA PRO A 225 -39.41 13.14 -10.83
C PRO A 225 -38.38 14.24 -10.68
N THR A 226 -37.95 14.84 -11.76
CA THR A 226 -36.95 15.91 -11.74
C THR A 226 -37.40 17.18 -11.02
N ASP A 227 -38.69 17.28 -10.74
CA ASP A 227 -39.34 18.35 -10.03
C ASP A 227 -39.84 17.95 -8.62
N GLU A 228 -39.29 16.85 -8.07
CA GLU A 228 -39.61 16.40 -6.71
C GLU A 228 -38.34 15.98 -5.96
N ILE A 229 -38.41 16.03 -4.62
CA ILE A 229 -37.48 15.37 -3.69
C ILE A 229 -38.31 14.53 -2.74
N TRP A 230 -38.00 13.25 -2.65
CA TRP A 230 -38.68 12.32 -1.75
C TRP A 230 -37.82 12.04 -0.52
N TYR A 231 -38.46 11.96 0.64
CA TYR A 231 -37.76 11.67 1.89
C TYR A 231 -38.57 10.80 2.83
N THR A 232 -37.89 10.21 3.81
CA THR A 232 -38.54 9.60 4.99
C THR A 232 -38.02 10.28 6.24
N ALA A 233 -38.94 10.58 7.17
CA ALA A 233 -38.61 11.28 8.40
C ALA A 233 -39.70 11.02 9.47
N ASP A 234 -39.37 11.31 10.74
CA ASP A 234 -40.33 11.30 11.84
C ASP A 234 -41.21 12.55 11.91
N GLU A 235 -40.87 13.59 11.19
CA GLU A 235 -41.63 14.84 11.05
C GLU A 235 -41.39 15.47 9.68
N GLU A 236 -42.24 16.47 9.34
CA GLU A 236 -42.07 17.23 8.08
C GLU A 236 -40.70 17.89 8.01
N ALA A 237 -40.07 17.84 6.83
CA ALA A 237 -38.77 18.45 6.57
C ALA A 237 -38.80 19.97 6.80
N LYS A 238 -37.83 20.45 7.55
CA LYS A 238 -37.61 21.89 7.74
C LYS A 238 -36.68 22.41 6.68
N LEU A 239 -37.19 23.05 5.65
CA LEU A 239 -36.39 23.69 4.63
C LEU A 239 -35.82 25.00 5.15
N HIS A 240 -34.51 25.25 4.97
CA HIS A 240 -33.93 26.54 5.34
C HIS A 240 -34.18 27.59 4.27
N TYR A 241 -34.32 27.15 3.02
CA TYR A 241 -34.62 27.97 1.86
C TYR A 241 -35.62 27.21 0.98
N ASP A 242 -36.57 27.90 0.42
CA ASP A 242 -37.64 27.37 -0.40
C ASP A 242 -37.68 28.01 -1.82
N ASP A 243 -36.57 28.64 -2.22
CA ASP A 243 -36.47 29.41 -3.44
C ASP A 243 -35.54 28.76 -4.50
N GLU A 244 -35.47 29.38 -5.66
CA GLU A 244 -34.64 29.00 -6.79
C GLU A 244 -33.15 28.94 -6.42
N TYR A 245 -32.69 29.71 -5.45
CA TYR A 245 -31.30 29.68 -5.00
C TYR A 245 -30.93 28.38 -4.31
N ALA A 246 -31.88 27.75 -3.58
CA ALA A 246 -31.63 26.50 -2.91
C ALA A 246 -31.73 25.28 -3.83
N PHE A 247 -32.62 25.27 -4.81
CA PHE A 247 -32.95 24.07 -5.55
C PHE A 247 -32.83 24.24 -7.10
N GLY A 248 -32.73 25.48 -7.58
CA GLY A 248 -32.83 25.80 -9.02
C GLY A 248 -34.26 25.91 -9.52
N ALA A 249 -35.24 25.70 -8.63
CA ALA A 249 -36.67 25.86 -8.81
C ALA A 249 -37.31 26.25 -7.47
N ASN A 250 -38.51 26.87 -7.47
CA ASN A 250 -39.19 27.24 -6.25
C ASN A 250 -39.99 26.06 -5.68
N VAL A 251 -40.05 25.94 -4.35
CA VAL A 251 -40.85 24.94 -3.68
C VAL A 251 -42.35 25.31 -3.84
N VAL A 252 -43.12 24.37 -4.37
CA VAL A 252 -44.60 24.50 -4.49
C VAL A 252 -45.29 23.89 -3.28
N SER A 253 -44.81 22.78 -2.80
CA SER A 253 -45.35 22.09 -1.62
C SER A 253 -44.32 21.24 -0.92
N ASN A 254 -44.49 21.07 0.39
CA ASN A 254 -43.83 20.06 1.19
C ASN A 254 -44.91 19.30 1.94
N VAL A 255 -45.17 18.08 1.58
CA VAL A 255 -46.25 17.26 2.16
C VAL A 255 -45.62 16.04 2.82
N TRP A 256 -45.90 15.88 4.11
CA TRP A 256 -45.45 14.73 4.89
C TRP A 256 -46.62 13.95 5.45
N ASP A 257 -46.61 12.65 5.32
CA ASP A 257 -47.61 11.74 5.84
C ASP A 257 -47.14 11.04 7.12
N ALA A 258 -47.74 11.44 8.25
CA ALA A 258 -47.41 10.89 9.56
C ALA A 258 -47.69 9.38 9.70
N ALA A 259 -48.61 8.82 8.89
CA ALA A 259 -48.94 7.40 8.96
C ALA A 259 -47.84 6.52 8.31
N THR A 260 -47.15 7.03 7.29
CA THR A 260 -46.11 6.32 6.54
C THR A 260 -44.70 6.83 6.80
N GLY A 261 -44.56 8.00 7.41
CA GLY A 261 -43.30 8.70 7.61
C GLY A 261 -42.66 9.19 6.29
N LYS A 262 -43.44 9.24 5.20
CA LYS A 262 -42.94 9.66 3.87
C LYS A 262 -43.31 11.12 3.60
N GLY A 263 -42.37 11.82 2.96
CA GLY A 263 -42.58 13.21 2.54
C GLY A 263 -42.19 13.41 1.07
N ILE A 264 -42.85 14.39 0.44
CA ILE A 264 -42.57 14.83 -0.94
C ILE A 264 -42.47 16.34 -0.94
N ILE A 265 -41.35 16.85 -1.42
CA ILE A 265 -41.16 18.26 -1.72
C ILE A 265 -41.31 18.40 -3.24
N SER A 266 -42.32 19.20 -3.68
CA SER A 266 -42.58 19.42 -5.11
C SER A 266 -42.15 20.84 -5.50
N PHE A 267 -41.68 21.00 -6.71
CA PHE A 267 -41.10 22.24 -7.24
C PHE A 267 -41.85 22.71 -8.51
N ASP A 268 -41.75 23.99 -8.84
CA ASP A 268 -42.33 24.58 -10.06
C ASP A 268 -41.45 24.35 -11.32
N GLY A 269 -40.36 23.66 -11.17
CA GLY A 269 -39.41 23.36 -12.23
C GLY A 269 -38.41 22.28 -11.84
N VAL A 270 -37.45 22.01 -12.72
CA VAL A 270 -36.43 20.97 -12.54
C VAL A 270 -35.49 21.33 -11.39
N VAL A 271 -35.32 20.43 -10.43
CA VAL A 271 -34.33 20.54 -9.36
C VAL A 271 -32.94 20.25 -9.91
N THR A 272 -32.10 21.27 -10.00
CA THR A 272 -30.77 21.16 -10.60
C THR A 272 -29.63 21.16 -9.59
N LYS A 273 -29.93 21.53 -8.33
CA LYS A 273 -28.97 21.57 -7.23
C LYS A 273 -29.67 21.35 -5.87
N ILE A 274 -28.89 20.92 -4.90
CA ILE A 274 -29.22 21.06 -3.49
C ILE A 274 -28.35 22.20 -2.95
N GLY A 275 -28.94 23.31 -2.59
CA GLY A 275 -28.21 24.54 -2.25
C GLY A 275 -27.49 24.47 -0.91
N THR A 276 -26.80 25.56 -0.60
CA THR A 276 -26.11 25.74 0.67
C THR A 276 -27.11 25.64 1.82
N GLU A 277 -26.84 24.76 2.80
CA GLU A 277 -27.63 24.57 4.01
C GLU A 277 -29.12 24.24 3.77
N ALA A 278 -29.51 23.74 2.58
CA ALA A 278 -30.91 23.51 2.21
C ALA A 278 -31.67 22.62 3.21
N PHE A 279 -31.01 21.62 3.78
CA PHE A 279 -31.55 20.71 4.80
C PHE A 279 -30.70 20.76 6.09
N LEU A 280 -30.20 21.94 6.46
CA LEU A 280 -29.41 22.13 7.68
C LEU A 280 -30.21 21.71 8.91
N ASP A 281 -29.58 20.88 9.78
CA ASP A 281 -30.16 20.42 11.05
C ASP A 281 -31.55 19.75 10.90
N CYS A 282 -31.86 19.16 9.74
CA CYS A 282 -33.01 18.27 9.56
C CYS A 282 -32.73 16.94 10.28
N ASP A 283 -32.74 17.00 11.62
CA ASP A 283 -32.31 15.92 12.51
C ASP A 283 -33.25 14.69 12.51
N LYS A 284 -34.43 14.78 11.90
CA LYS A 284 -35.42 13.70 11.74
C LYS A 284 -35.37 13.02 10.37
N PHE A 285 -34.59 13.52 9.42
CA PHE A 285 -34.42 12.86 8.13
C PHE A 285 -33.74 11.51 8.30
N MET A 286 -34.38 10.44 7.80
CA MET A 286 -33.83 9.08 7.79
C MET A 286 -33.24 8.72 6.43
N ASN A 287 -33.96 9.04 5.35
CA ASN A 287 -33.51 8.84 3.98
C ASN A 287 -33.97 9.98 3.09
N ILE A 288 -33.25 10.21 2.01
CA ILE A 288 -33.63 11.20 0.99
C ILE A 288 -33.26 10.66 -0.40
N THR A 289 -34.15 10.84 -1.36
CA THR A 289 -33.93 10.54 -2.78
C THR A 289 -33.71 11.84 -3.53
N ILE A 290 -32.53 12.00 -4.08
CA ILE A 290 -32.13 13.17 -4.88
C ILE A 290 -32.35 12.82 -6.36
N PRO A 291 -33.08 13.65 -7.12
CA PRO A 291 -33.33 13.37 -8.53
C PRO A 291 -32.05 13.45 -9.40
N ASP A 292 -32.02 12.67 -10.48
CA ASP A 292 -30.87 12.58 -11.41
C ASP A 292 -30.60 13.90 -12.18
N SER A 293 -31.42 14.91 -12.04
CA SER A 293 -31.21 16.26 -12.58
C SER A 293 -30.27 17.12 -11.74
N VAL A 294 -29.96 16.70 -10.49
CA VAL A 294 -29.10 17.45 -9.59
C VAL A 294 -27.63 17.27 -9.96
N THR A 295 -26.95 18.39 -10.20
CA THR A 295 -25.52 18.41 -10.59
C THR A 295 -24.59 18.89 -9.48
N MET A 296 -25.13 19.52 -8.43
CA MET A 296 -24.35 20.11 -7.33
C MET A 296 -25.06 19.94 -5.98
N ILE A 297 -24.29 19.63 -4.95
CA ILE A 297 -24.70 19.67 -3.54
C ILE A 297 -23.86 20.73 -2.85
N GLY A 298 -24.51 21.79 -2.36
CA GLY A 298 -23.89 22.99 -1.79
C GLY A 298 -23.33 22.78 -0.38
N ASP A 299 -22.62 23.80 0.11
CA ASP A 299 -21.98 23.78 1.43
C ASP A 299 -23.02 23.52 2.54
N GLY A 300 -22.74 22.56 3.43
CA GLY A 300 -23.59 22.25 4.59
C GLY A 300 -24.99 21.75 4.24
N ALA A 301 -25.28 21.34 3.01
CA ALA A 301 -26.62 21.01 2.55
C ALA A 301 -27.40 20.03 3.46
N PHE A 302 -26.71 19.07 4.07
CA PHE A 302 -27.24 18.09 5.01
C PHE A 302 -26.53 18.12 6.37
N ARG A 303 -25.88 19.25 6.71
CA ARG A 303 -25.17 19.37 7.99
C ARG A 303 -26.13 19.20 9.15
N GLY A 304 -25.80 18.31 10.12
CA GLY A 304 -26.63 18.09 11.31
C GLY A 304 -27.86 17.21 11.09
N CYS A 305 -28.00 16.57 9.91
CA CYS A 305 -29.05 15.56 9.70
C CYS A 305 -28.71 14.28 10.49
N THR A 306 -28.88 14.33 11.82
CA THR A 306 -28.38 13.31 12.74
C THR A 306 -29.02 11.94 12.60
N SER A 307 -30.24 11.86 12.07
CA SER A 307 -30.96 10.59 11.81
C SER A 307 -30.76 10.04 10.41
N LEU A 308 -30.05 10.77 9.52
CA LEU A 308 -29.82 10.33 8.14
C LEU A 308 -28.95 9.06 8.14
N THR A 309 -29.51 7.94 7.70
CA THR A 309 -28.84 6.62 7.70
C THR A 309 -28.21 6.29 6.38
N ASN A 310 -28.87 6.64 5.28
CA ASN A 310 -28.42 6.38 3.92
C ASN A 310 -28.76 7.56 3.00
N ILE A 311 -27.91 7.78 2.02
CA ILE A 311 -28.16 8.72 0.93
C ILE A 311 -27.44 8.23 -0.31
N THR A 312 -28.12 8.30 -1.46
CA THR A 312 -27.51 8.00 -2.76
C THR A 312 -27.22 9.33 -3.47
N ILE A 313 -25.98 9.54 -3.83
CA ILE A 313 -25.58 10.68 -4.66
C ILE A 313 -25.74 10.30 -6.12
N PRO A 314 -26.63 10.99 -6.90
CA PRO A 314 -26.83 10.69 -8.31
C PRO A 314 -25.52 10.82 -9.12
N ASP A 315 -25.43 10.05 -10.20
CA ASP A 315 -24.27 10.11 -11.12
C ASP A 315 -24.11 11.47 -11.84
N SER A 316 -25.16 12.27 -11.87
CA SER A 316 -25.17 13.64 -12.39
C SER A 316 -24.42 14.64 -11.50
N VAL A 317 -24.22 14.31 -10.21
CA VAL A 317 -23.55 15.21 -9.25
C VAL A 317 -22.06 15.22 -9.51
N THR A 318 -21.54 16.39 -9.88
CA THR A 318 -20.11 16.63 -10.13
C THR A 318 -19.44 17.39 -8.98
N THR A 319 -20.22 18.07 -8.14
CA THR A 319 -19.69 18.92 -7.08
C THR A 319 -20.36 18.63 -5.73
N ILE A 320 -19.55 18.36 -4.72
CA ILE A 320 -19.93 18.24 -3.32
C ILE A 320 -19.22 19.36 -2.55
N GLY A 321 -19.98 20.25 -1.94
CA GLY A 321 -19.49 21.40 -1.17
C GLY A 321 -18.80 21.00 0.14
N LYS A 322 -18.46 22.01 0.94
CA LYS A 322 -17.88 21.83 2.28
C LYS A 322 -18.96 21.41 3.29
N SER A 323 -18.56 20.59 4.28
CA SER A 323 -19.41 20.22 5.42
C SER A 323 -20.76 19.60 5.05
N VAL A 324 -20.93 19.06 3.83
CA VAL A 324 -22.23 18.61 3.31
C VAL A 324 -22.91 17.64 4.26
N PHE A 325 -22.21 16.63 4.76
CA PHE A 325 -22.72 15.62 5.70
C PHE A 325 -22.12 15.76 7.10
N SER A 326 -21.56 16.93 7.42
CA SER A 326 -20.99 17.18 8.75
C SER A 326 -22.04 16.91 9.84
N ARG A 327 -21.68 16.09 10.84
CA ARG A 327 -22.54 15.67 11.96
C ARG A 327 -23.76 14.82 11.56
N CYS A 328 -23.75 14.15 10.42
CA CYS A 328 -24.72 13.09 10.11
C CYS A 328 -24.32 11.83 10.90
N THR A 329 -24.62 11.84 12.20
CA THR A 329 -24.10 10.85 13.15
C THR A 329 -24.63 9.43 12.96
N SER A 330 -25.77 9.27 12.29
CA SER A 330 -26.37 7.96 11.96
C SER A 330 -25.99 7.45 10.56
N LEU A 331 -25.29 8.24 9.76
CA LEU A 331 -24.90 7.85 8.40
C LEU A 331 -23.93 6.68 8.47
N THR A 332 -24.34 5.53 7.91
CA THR A 332 -23.56 4.28 7.98
C THR A 332 -22.73 4.04 6.75
N ASN A 333 -23.29 4.34 5.59
CA ASN A 333 -22.65 4.14 4.29
C ASN A 333 -23.01 5.27 3.34
N ILE A 334 -22.13 5.58 2.42
CA ILE A 334 -22.39 6.49 1.32
C ILE A 334 -21.57 6.08 0.10
N THR A 335 -22.20 6.13 -1.07
CA THR A 335 -21.49 5.98 -2.35
C THR A 335 -21.40 7.35 -3.01
N ILE A 336 -20.18 7.76 -3.32
CA ILE A 336 -19.90 9.01 -4.03
C ILE A 336 -19.85 8.70 -5.52
N SER A 337 -20.53 9.53 -6.32
CA SER A 337 -20.56 9.40 -7.79
C SER A 337 -19.16 9.51 -8.40
N ASP A 338 -18.91 8.71 -9.43
CA ASP A 338 -17.66 8.76 -10.22
C ASP A 338 -17.48 10.08 -10.99
N SER A 339 -18.52 10.93 -11.05
CA SER A 339 -18.45 12.28 -11.61
C SER A 339 -17.84 13.31 -10.65
N VAL A 340 -17.68 12.97 -9.36
CA VAL A 340 -17.11 13.85 -8.35
C VAL A 340 -15.58 13.82 -8.43
N THR A 341 -14.96 15.00 -8.54
CA THR A 341 -13.50 15.14 -8.67
C THR A 341 -12.80 15.59 -7.39
N SER A 342 -13.55 15.98 -6.36
CA SER A 342 -12.99 16.42 -5.07
C SER A 342 -13.95 16.17 -3.91
N ILE A 343 -13.40 15.83 -2.75
CA ILE A 343 -14.10 15.82 -1.47
C ILE A 343 -13.75 17.11 -0.73
N GLY A 344 -14.74 17.92 -0.40
CA GLY A 344 -14.56 19.22 0.25
C GLY A 344 -14.06 19.11 1.71
N ILE A 345 -13.81 20.27 2.30
CA ILE A 345 -13.43 20.39 3.72
C ILE A 345 -14.60 19.92 4.60
N CYS A 346 -14.33 19.12 5.65
CA CYS A 346 -15.29 18.68 6.66
C CYS A 346 -16.52 17.92 6.10
N VAL A 347 -16.46 17.33 4.88
CA VAL A 347 -17.65 16.73 4.26
C VAL A 347 -18.31 15.69 5.16
N PHE A 348 -17.54 14.82 5.82
CA PHE A 348 -18.01 13.79 6.75
C PHE A 348 -17.57 14.05 8.20
N TYR A 349 -17.36 15.32 8.56
CA TYR A 349 -16.93 15.68 9.91
C TYR A 349 -17.92 15.16 10.98
N ASN A 350 -17.43 14.34 11.93
CA ASN A 350 -18.22 13.67 12.98
C ASN A 350 -19.38 12.79 12.46
N CYS A 351 -19.24 12.15 11.31
CA CYS A 351 -20.12 11.05 10.91
C CYS A 351 -19.73 9.79 11.69
N SER A 352 -20.08 9.74 12.98
CA SER A 352 -19.55 8.75 13.93
C SER A 352 -19.98 7.32 13.65
N SER A 353 -21.08 7.08 12.94
CA SER A 353 -21.56 5.75 12.54
C SER A 353 -21.05 5.29 11.16
N LEU A 354 -20.33 6.14 10.43
CA LEU A 354 -19.84 5.81 9.08
C LEU A 354 -18.83 4.67 9.15
N THR A 355 -19.18 3.51 8.61
CA THR A 355 -18.36 2.29 8.66
C THR A 355 -17.50 2.13 7.41
N SER A 356 -18.00 2.58 6.28
CA SER A 356 -17.29 2.54 5.00
C SER A 356 -17.73 3.70 4.10
N VAL A 357 -16.82 4.14 3.25
CA VAL A 357 -17.09 5.08 2.17
C VAL A 357 -16.26 4.67 0.96
N THR A 358 -16.89 4.67 -0.21
CA THR A 358 -16.17 4.47 -1.46
C THR A 358 -15.85 5.83 -2.06
N ILE A 359 -14.57 6.16 -2.14
CA ILE A 359 -14.08 7.34 -2.85
C ILE A 359 -13.73 6.91 -4.26
N PRO A 360 -14.34 7.50 -5.30
CA PRO A 360 -14.06 7.13 -6.68
C PRO A 360 -12.66 7.60 -7.13
N ASP A 361 -12.08 6.89 -8.11
CA ASP A 361 -10.74 7.19 -8.66
C ASP A 361 -10.68 8.56 -9.38
N SER A 362 -11.84 9.14 -9.72
CA SER A 362 -11.97 10.51 -10.23
C SER A 362 -11.57 11.59 -9.23
N VAL A 363 -11.57 11.27 -7.92
CA VAL A 363 -11.24 12.23 -6.87
C VAL A 363 -9.74 12.48 -6.82
N THR A 364 -9.35 13.72 -7.06
CA THR A 364 -7.95 14.18 -7.05
C THR A 364 -7.55 14.90 -5.76
N SER A 365 -8.52 15.26 -4.91
CA SER A 365 -8.25 15.94 -3.65
C SER A 365 -9.27 15.60 -2.56
N ILE A 366 -8.76 15.47 -1.32
CA ILE A 366 -9.54 15.26 -0.10
C ILE A 366 -9.23 16.43 0.84
N GLY A 367 -10.26 17.18 1.22
CA GLY A 367 -10.12 18.39 2.03
C GLY A 367 -9.73 18.11 3.48
N ASN A 368 -9.25 19.16 4.15
CA ASN A 368 -8.96 19.10 5.57
C ASN A 368 -10.20 18.64 6.37
N GLU A 369 -9.98 17.81 7.39
CA GLU A 369 -11.01 17.35 8.30
C GLU A 369 -12.17 16.59 7.62
N ALA A 370 -11.95 16.10 6.36
CA ALA A 370 -13.02 15.48 5.58
C ALA A 370 -13.67 14.28 6.30
N PHE A 371 -12.90 13.48 7.05
CA PHE A 371 -13.34 12.33 7.83
C PHE A 371 -13.05 12.49 9.34
N PHE A 372 -12.88 13.73 9.81
CA PHE A 372 -12.64 13.99 11.23
C PHE A 372 -13.73 13.36 12.10
N GLY A 373 -13.35 12.55 13.09
CA GLY A 373 -14.29 11.94 14.04
C GLY A 373 -15.21 10.86 13.48
N CYS A 374 -14.91 10.30 12.29
CA CYS A 374 -15.59 9.10 11.76
C CYS A 374 -15.16 7.86 12.56
N SER A 375 -15.60 7.79 13.82
CA SER A 375 -15.09 6.85 14.82
C SER A 375 -15.37 5.38 14.51
N SER A 376 -16.37 5.07 13.69
CA SER A 376 -16.73 3.71 13.27
C SER A 376 -16.09 3.30 11.94
N LEU A 377 -15.35 4.18 11.27
CA LEU A 377 -14.72 3.90 9.97
C LEU A 377 -13.63 2.83 10.14
N THR A 378 -13.81 1.65 9.52
CA THR A 378 -12.91 0.50 9.67
C THR A 378 -11.85 0.43 8.58
N SER A 379 -12.21 0.87 7.39
CA SER A 379 -11.31 0.91 6.23
C SER A 379 -11.72 2.00 5.26
N ILE A 380 -10.75 2.53 4.52
CA ILE A 380 -10.97 3.49 3.44
C ILE A 380 -9.84 3.35 2.42
N THR A 381 -10.20 3.41 1.15
CA THR A 381 -9.21 3.46 0.05
C THR A 381 -9.06 4.90 -0.40
N ILE A 382 -7.82 5.39 -0.41
CA ILE A 382 -7.46 6.69 -0.94
C ILE A 382 -7.12 6.51 -2.42
N PRO A 383 -7.75 7.23 -3.36
CA PRO A 383 -7.40 7.16 -4.78
C PRO A 383 -5.93 7.51 -5.07
N SER A 384 -5.33 6.86 -6.05
CA SER A 384 -3.93 7.11 -6.45
C SER A 384 -3.68 8.51 -7.01
N SER A 385 -4.73 9.19 -7.46
CA SER A 385 -4.75 10.58 -7.92
C SER A 385 -4.59 11.61 -6.81
N VAL A 386 -4.75 11.23 -5.54
CA VAL A 386 -4.62 12.12 -4.39
C VAL A 386 -3.13 12.33 -4.07
N ASN A 387 -2.71 13.60 -4.02
CA ASN A 387 -1.30 13.97 -3.82
C ASN A 387 -0.98 14.49 -2.42
N GLU A 388 -1.99 14.67 -1.56
CA GLU A 388 -1.84 15.19 -0.20
C GLU A 388 -2.88 14.56 0.74
N ILE A 389 -2.46 14.17 1.93
CA ILE A 389 -3.37 13.87 3.04
C ILE A 389 -3.47 15.14 3.89
N GLY A 390 -4.63 15.78 3.84
CA GLY A 390 -4.89 17.08 4.45
C GLY A 390 -4.81 17.08 5.98
N LYS A 391 -4.86 18.29 6.57
CA LYS A 391 -4.85 18.46 8.03
C LYS A 391 -6.05 17.75 8.66
N SER A 392 -5.78 16.94 9.69
CA SER A 392 -6.79 16.21 10.48
C SER A 392 -7.79 15.40 9.63
N THR A 393 -7.41 15.00 8.41
CA THR A 393 -8.36 14.33 7.48
C THR A 393 -8.99 13.11 8.09
N PHE A 394 -8.22 12.26 8.79
CA PHE A 394 -8.69 11.04 9.48
C PHE A 394 -8.56 11.14 11.00
N TYR A 395 -8.48 12.36 11.55
CA TYR A 395 -8.36 12.52 13.00
C TYR A 395 -9.55 11.87 13.73
N GLY A 396 -9.25 11.02 14.72
CA GLY A 396 -10.28 10.36 15.53
C GLY A 396 -11.04 9.24 14.81
N CYS A 397 -10.55 8.71 13.70
CA CYS A 397 -11.05 7.49 13.07
C CYS A 397 -10.62 6.27 13.92
N LYS A 398 -11.26 6.13 15.10
CA LYS A 398 -10.82 5.21 16.16
C LYS A 398 -10.85 3.73 15.78
N SER A 399 -11.73 3.35 14.85
CA SER A 399 -11.90 1.97 14.39
C SER A 399 -11.04 1.63 13.16
N LEU A 400 -10.32 2.60 12.59
CA LEU A 400 -9.48 2.39 11.41
C LEU A 400 -8.28 1.51 11.77
N THR A 401 -8.24 0.29 11.23
CA THR A 401 -7.21 -0.71 11.56
C THR A 401 -6.03 -0.68 10.58
N SER A 402 -6.29 -0.32 9.35
CA SER A 402 -5.28 -0.21 8.30
C SER A 402 -5.67 0.85 7.27
N ILE A 403 -4.69 1.46 6.65
CA ILE A 403 -4.86 2.39 5.53
C ILE A 403 -3.63 2.35 4.65
N THR A 404 -3.84 2.34 3.34
CA THR A 404 -2.75 2.45 2.36
C THR A 404 -2.61 3.90 1.93
N ILE A 405 -1.40 4.44 2.01
CA ILE A 405 -1.05 5.75 1.46
C ILE A 405 -0.59 5.52 0.02
N PRO A 406 -1.28 6.10 -0.99
CA PRO A 406 -0.90 5.92 -2.39
C PRO A 406 0.48 6.53 -2.73
N ASP A 407 1.14 5.96 -3.74
CA ASP A 407 2.44 6.44 -4.25
C ASP A 407 2.38 7.86 -4.87
N GLY A 408 1.18 8.42 -5.08
CA GLY A 408 0.99 9.81 -5.49
C GLY A 408 1.14 10.84 -4.36
N VAL A 409 1.04 10.41 -3.10
CA VAL A 409 1.05 11.31 -1.94
C VAL A 409 2.45 11.85 -1.68
N THR A 410 2.56 13.18 -1.62
CA THR A 410 3.83 13.88 -1.35
C THR A 410 3.89 14.53 0.03
N ILE A 411 2.72 14.81 0.65
CA ILE A 411 2.61 15.52 1.92
C ILE A 411 1.58 14.83 2.83
N ILE A 412 1.95 14.60 4.08
CA ILE A 412 1.04 14.19 5.15
C ILE A 412 0.98 15.33 6.17
N ARG A 413 -0.17 15.99 6.28
CA ARG A 413 -0.35 17.18 7.08
C ARG A 413 -0.53 16.88 8.58
N GLN A 414 -0.51 17.97 9.37
CA GLN A 414 -0.68 17.95 10.82
C GLN A 414 -1.94 17.14 11.22
N LEU A 415 -1.79 16.22 12.19
CA LEU A 415 -2.86 15.41 12.76
C LEU A 415 -3.62 14.55 11.71
N ALA A 416 -3.07 14.32 10.53
CA ALA A 416 -3.75 13.61 9.43
C ALA A 416 -4.37 12.28 9.88
N PHE A 417 -3.67 11.51 10.72
CA PHE A 417 -4.09 10.25 11.33
C PHE A 417 -4.13 10.32 12.86
N GLY A 418 -4.22 11.55 13.41
CA GLY A 418 -4.25 11.73 14.87
C GLY A 418 -5.41 10.95 15.51
N ASP A 419 -5.19 10.36 16.69
CA ASP A 419 -6.17 9.58 17.45
C ASP A 419 -6.83 8.42 16.64
N CYS A 420 -6.16 7.87 15.62
CA CYS A 420 -6.52 6.61 14.99
C CYS A 420 -6.11 5.44 15.90
N ALA A 421 -6.86 5.26 16.98
CA ALA A 421 -6.46 4.40 18.11
C ALA A 421 -6.28 2.92 17.75
N SER A 422 -6.97 2.41 16.71
CA SER A 422 -6.89 1.02 16.26
C SER A 422 -5.87 0.79 15.14
N LEU A 423 -5.22 1.84 14.62
CA LEU A 423 -4.26 1.71 13.52
C LEU A 423 -3.01 0.96 14.00
N ILE A 424 -2.70 -0.16 13.34
CA ILE A 424 -1.66 -1.10 13.80
C ILE A 424 -0.31 -0.82 13.13
N ASN A 425 -0.33 -0.59 11.82
CA ASN A 425 0.86 -0.30 11.04
C ASN A 425 0.55 0.67 9.89
N ILE A 426 1.57 1.29 9.37
CA ILE A 426 1.45 2.15 8.19
C ILE A 426 2.77 2.16 7.42
N THR A 427 2.67 2.09 6.09
CA THR A 427 3.81 2.21 5.19
C THR A 427 3.84 3.61 4.60
N ILE A 428 4.97 4.28 4.69
CA ILE A 428 5.21 5.60 4.10
C ILE A 428 5.84 5.40 2.72
N PRO A 429 5.15 5.76 1.62
CA PRO A 429 5.70 5.61 0.27
C PRO A 429 6.92 6.54 0.04
N ASP A 430 7.75 6.17 -0.94
CA ASP A 430 8.93 6.97 -1.33
C ASP A 430 8.57 8.37 -1.87
N SER A 431 7.36 8.54 -2.37
CA SER A 431 6.82 9.82 -2.86
C SER A 431 6.66 10.87 -1.77
N VAL A 432 6.45 10.45 -0.52
CA VAL A 432 6.25 11.39 0.59
C VAL A 432 7.53 12.17 0.86
N ASN A 433 7.43 13.50 0.87
CA ASN A 433 8.55 14.41 1.13
C ASN A 433 8.40 15.13 2.48
N THR A 434 7.17 15.25 2.99
CA THR A 434 6.88 15.99 4.23
C THR A 434 5.87 15.24 5.06
N ILE A 435 6.17 15.09 6.34
CA ILE A 435 5.23 14.66 7.39
C ILE A 435 5.23 15.75 8.45
N GLU A 436 4.06 16.36 8.68
CA GLU A 436 3.92 17.43 9.67
C GLU A 436 3.76 16.88 11.09
N GLU A 437 3.91 17.77 12.07
CA GLU A 437 3.84 17.42 13.49
C GLU A 437 2.53 16.71 13.86
N MET A 438 2.66 15.71 14.72
CA MET A 438 1.54 14.92 15.27
C MET A 438 0.70 14.19 14.20
N ALA A 439 1.22 14.02 12.98
CA ALA A 439 0.46 13.31 11.91
C ALA A 439 -0.09 11.95 12.37
N PHE A 440 0.60 11.25 13.28
CA PHE A 440 0.22 9.96 13.86
C PHE A 440 0.05 10.03 15.40
N GLY A 441 -0.14 11.24 15.94
CA GLY A 441 -0.28 11.42 17.39
C GLY A 441 -1.51 10.69 17.94
N GLY A 442 -1.37 9.92 19.03
CA GLY A 442 -2.48 9.19 19.65
C GLY A 442 -2.88 7.86 18.97
N CYS A 443 -2.11 7.36 18.01
CA CYS A 443 -2.28 6.02 17.43
C CYS A 443 -1.83 4.93 18.43
N SER A 444 -2.66 4.68 19.45
CA SER A 444 -2.28 3.88 20.62
C SER A 444 -2.02 2.39 20.32
N SER A 445 -2.56 1.84 19.23
CA SER A 445 -2.32 0.47 18.79
C SER A 445 -1.17 0.33 17.78
N MET A 446 -0.51 1.44 17.42
CA MET A 446 0.58 1.42 16.43
C MET A 446 1.75 0.58 16.93
N VAL A 447 2.12 -0.43 16.16
CA VAL A 447 3.23 -1.36 16.44
C VAL A 447 4.45 -1.01 15.62
N GLU A 448 4.24 -0.61 14.34
CA GLU A 448 5.33 -0.45 13.38
C GLU A 448 5.03 0.61 12.32
N PHE A 449 6.06 1.36 11.96
CA PHE A 449 6.15 2.16 10.76
C PHE A 449 7.07 1.47 9.75
N SER A 450 6.75 1.56 8.46
CA SER A 450 7.59 1.02 7.39
C SER A 450 7.71 2.00 6.22
N GLY A 451 8.63 1.73 5.29
CA GLY A 451 8.90 2.60 4.15
C GLY A 451 9.78 3.79 4.48
N LYS A 452 9.62 4.88 3.71
CA LYS A 452 10.43 6.09 3.83
C LYS A 452 10.31 6.73 5.22
N PHE A 453 11.42 7.15 5.78
CA PHE A 453 11.52 7.79 7.11
C PHE A 453 11.29 6.88 8.32
N ALA A 454 10.96 5.60 8.13
CA ALA A 454 10.91 4.67 9.25
C ALA A 454 12.31 4.42 9.81
N SER A 455 12.44 4.36 11.13
CA SER A 455 13.69 3.91 11.78
C SER A 455 13.99 2.44 11.44
N ASP A 456 15.24 2.01 11.55
CA ASP A 456 15.66 0.63 11.25
C ASP A 456 14.87 -0.44 12.03
N ASP A 457 14.38 -0.09 13.21
CA ASP A 457 13.57 -0.94 14.08
C ASP A 457 12.05 -0.77 13.87
N GLY A 458 11.63 0.06 12.90
CA GLY A 458 10.24 0.35 12.58
C GLY A 458 9.46 1.13 13.64
N ARG A 459 10.12 1.58 14.73
CA ARG A 459 9.40 2.14 15.88
C ARG A 459 9.17 3.65 15.81
N CYS A 460 9.87 4.35 14.91
CA CYS A 460 9.78 5.80 14.76
C CYS A 460 9.70 6.24 13.31
N ILE A 461 9.14 7.43 13.10
CA ILE A 461 9.34 8.25 11.90
C ILE A 461 10.40 9.31 12.24
N ILE A 462 11.49 9.35 11.48
CA ILE A 462 12.60 10.27 11.67
C ILE A 462 12.86 11.04 10.37
N ILE A 463 12.79 12.38 10.44
CA ILE A 463 13.08 13.29 9.34
C ILE A 463 14.07 14.35 9.85
N ASP A 464 15.14 14.58 9.11
CA ASP A 464 16.16 15.60 9.44
C ASP A 464 16.62 15.55 10.92
N SER A 465 16.93 14.32 11.38
CA SER A 465 17.33 14.05 12.77
C SER A 465 16.28 14.39 13.84
N THR A 466 15.01 14.56 13.44
CA THR A 466 13.88 14.80 14.34
C THR A 466 12.94 13.59 14.36
N ILE A 467 12.64 13.07 15.55
CA ILE A 467 11.55 12.09 15.70
C ILE A 467 10.22 12.82 15.62
N LEU A 468 9.37 12.43 14.69
CA LEU A 468 8.02 13.01 14.49
C LEU A 468 6.89 12.12 15.00
N ALA A 469 7.11 10.81 15.08
CA ALA A 469 6.12 9.85 15.58
C ALA A 469 6.81 8.65 16.23
N TYR A 470 6.11 8.02 17.18
CA TYR A 470 6.51 6.78 17.85
C TYR A 470 5.38 5.76 17.85
N ALA A 471 5.71 4.50 17.62
CA ALA A 471 4.77 3.37 17.62
C ALA A 471 4.46 2.94 19.06
N HIS A 472 3.34 3.39 19.61
CA HIS A 472 3.00 3.29 21.05
C HIS A 472 2.90 1.86 21.56
N ALA A 473 2.48 0.90 20.74
CA ALA A 473 2.33 -0.51 21.09
C ALA A 473 3.60 -1.35 20.82
N SER A 474 4.69 -0.73 20.38
CA SER A 474 5.93 -1.43 20.00
C SER A 474 6.78 -1.94 21.18
N GLY A 475 6.34 -1.70 22.42
CA GLY A 475 7.00 -2.20 23.64
C GLY A 475 7.02 -1.19 24.78
N ASN A 476 7.67 -1.57 25.88
CA ASN A 476 7.72 -0.77 27.11
C ASN A 476 9.07 -0.09 27.37
N THR A 477 10.05 -0.31 26.50
CA THR A 477 11.36 0.33 26.57
C THR A 477 11.78 0.82 25.19
N TYR A 478 12.45 1.96 25.12
CA TYR A 478 12.98 2.50 23.87
C TYR A 478 14.32 3.19 24.08
N THR A 479 15.21 3.03 23.08
CA THR A 479 16.48 3.77 23.02
C THR A 479 16.42 4.66 21.79
N ILE A 480 16.52 5.98 21.98
CA ILE A 480 16.55 6.96 20.89
C ILE A 480 17.89 6.80 20.14
N PRO A 481 17.85 6.64 18.81
CA PRO A 481 19.07 6.49 18.00
C PRO A 481 20.00 7.71 18.08
N ASP A 482 21.31 7.48 17.96
CA ASP A 482 22.33 8.54 17.98
C ASP A 482 22.24 9.53 16.79
N SER A 483 21.52 9.17 15.74
CA SER A 483 21.21 10.05 14.60
C SER A 483 20.19 11.14 14.92
N VAL A 484 19.50 11.04 16.07
CA VAL A 484 18.44 11.95 16.48
C VAL A 484 19.01 13.10 17.31
N THR A 485 18.69 14.34 16.91
CA THR A 485 19.05 15.56 17.66
C THR A 485 17.83 16.22 18.30
N THR A 486 16.63 15.92 17.81
CA THR A 486 15.39 16.55 18.29
C THR A 486 14.30 15.51 18.53
N ILE A 487 13.68 15.53 19.70
CA ILE A 487 12.44 14.83 19.98
C ILE A 487 11.31 15.81 19.69
N GLY A 488 10.49 15.50 18.69
CA GLY A 488 9.41 16.38 18.24
C GLY A 488 8.27 16.52 19.25
N LYS A 489 7.34 17.42 18.96
CA LYS A 489 6.16 17.69 19.79
C LYS A 489 5.27 16.46 19.91
N SER A 490 4.87 16.14 21.15
CA SER A 490 3.91 15.07 21.48
C SER A 490 4.29 13.65 20.98
N VAL A 491 5.55 13.38 20.66
CA VAL A 491 6.01 12.10 20.06
C VAL A 491 5.65 10.90 20.93
N PHE A 492 5.92 10.97 22.22
CA PHE A 492 5.61 9.90 23.19
C PHE A 492 4.38 10.23 24.05
N ARG A 493 3.54 11.19 23.63
CA ARG A 493 2.36 11.59 24.38
C ARG A 493 1.43 10.39 24.61
N GLY A 494 1.10 10.11 25.89
CA GLY A 494 0.20 9.02 26.24
C GLY A 494 0.78 7.61 26.06
N CYS A 495 2.10 7.47 25.94
CA CYS A 495 2.77 6.15 25.97
C CYS A 495 2.73 5.56 27.39
N THR A 496 1.53 5.16 27.83
CA THR A 496 1.30 4.68 29.20
C THR A 496 2.02 3.36 29.52
N SER A 497 2.40 2.60 28.51
CA SER A 497 3.18 1.35 28.64
C SER A 497 4.69 1.59 28.76
N LEU A 498 5.20 2.78 28.40
CA LEU A 498 6.64 3.08 28.38
C LEU A 498 7.20 3.20 29.81
N THR A 499 7.99 2.21 30.23
CA THR A 499 8.60 2.16 31.57
C THR A 499 10.00 2.74 31.61
N ASN A 500 10.72 2.68 30.49
CA ASN A 500 12.08 3.18 30.37
C ASN A 500 12.34 3.78 28.97
N ILE A 501 13.01 4.92 28.96
CA ILE A 501 13.53 5.53 27.73
C ILE A 501 14.98 5.95 27.93
N THR A 502 15.83 5.59 26.99
CA THR A 502 17.20 6.08 26.90
C THR A 502 17.24 7.21 25.87
N ILE A 503 17.49 8.43 26.32
CA ILE A 503 17.68 9.59 25.45
C ILE A 503 19.18 9.68 25.11
N SER A 504 19.51 9.61 23.83
CA SER A 504 20.89 9.68 23.34
C SER A 504 21.53 11.04 23.69
N ASP A 505 22.83 11.05 23.92
CA ASP A 505 23.61 12.26 24.14
C ASP A 505 23.64 13.19 22.89
N SER A 506 23.21 12.71 21.73
CA SER A 506 23.02 13.51 20.51
C SER A 506 21.83 14.48 20.59
N VAL A 507 20.87 14.22 21.49
CA VAL A 507 19.65 15.02 21.60
C VAL A 507 19.95 16.38 22.22
N THR A 508 19.54 17.44 21.52
CA THR A 508 19.71 18.84 21.93
C THR A 508 18.40 19.53 22.31
N SER A 509 17.25 18.99 21.84
CA SER A 509 15.93 19.58 22.08
C SER A 509 14.89 18.51 22.36
N ILE A 510 14.02 18.77 23.34
CA ILE A 510 12.83 17.97 23.68
C ILE A 510 11.61 18.87 23.46
N GLY A 511 10.74 18.49 22.54
CA GLY A 511 9.57 19.28 22.14
C GLY A 511 8.47 19.34 23.20
N ALA A 512 7.53 20.27 22.99
CA ALA A 512 6.36 20.44 23.88
C ALA A 512 5.53 19.13 23.96
N LEU A 513 5.07 18.81 25.17
CA LEU A 513 4.24 17.62 25.44
C LEU A 513 4.87 16.28 25.01
N ALA A 514 6.20 16.25 24.75
CA ALA A 514 6.88 15.09 24.15
C ALA A 514 6.61 13.78 24.91
N PHE A 515 6.57 13.81 26.24
CA PHE A 515 6.29 12.67 27.13
C PHE A 515 5.04 12.89 28.00
N TYR A 516 4.13 13.78 27.56
CA TYR A 516 2.91 14.05 28.32
C TYR A 516 2.12 12.75 28.63
N GLY A 517 1.83 12.51 29.93
CA GLY A 517 1.03 11.36 30.34
C GLY A 517 1.72 9.99 30.21
N CYS A 518 3.04 9.92 30.15
CA CYS A 518 3.80 8.67 30.23
C CYS A 518 3.77 8.10 31.66
N ASN A 519 2.63 7.55 32.06
CA ASN A 519 2.35 7.22 33.47
C ASN A 519 3.21 6.11 34.06
N SER A 520 3.76 5.20 33.24
CA SER A 520 4.64 4.12 33.69
C SER A 520 6.12 4.52 33.74
N LEU A 521 6.49 5.69 33.23
CA LEU A 521 7.86 6.16 33.23
C LEU A 521 8.25 6.56 34.66
N THR A 522 9.22 5.85 35.25
CA THR A 522 9.61 6.08 36.66
C THR A 522 10.85 6.93 36.79
N THR A 523 11.70 6.92 35.81
CA THR A 523 12.99 7.63 35.78
C THR A 523 13.26 8.10 34.34
N VAL A 524 13.81 9.30 34.20
CA VAL A 524 14.33 9.81 32.94
C VAL A 524 15.68 10.49 33.17
N THR A 525 16.60 10.26 32.23
CA THR A 525 17.89 10.98 32.18
C THR A 525 17.84 11.95 31.01
N ILE A 526 17.97 13.22 31.29
CA ILE A 526 18.10 14.32 30.31
C ILE A 526 19.59 14.52 30.04
N PRO A 527 20.08 14.25 28.82
CA PRO A 527 21.50 14.36 28.47
C PRO A 527 22.08 15.76 28.64
N PHE A 528 23.39 15.84 28.71
CA PHE A 528 24.09 17.12 28.93
C PHE A 528 23.99 18.06 27.72
N ASN A 529 23.74 17.57 26.52
CA ASN A 529 23.59 18.38 25.30
C ASN A 529 22.17 18.97 25.13
N VAL A 530 21.20 18.58 25.93
CA VAL A 530 19.86 19.16 25.86
C VAL A 530 19.89 20.60 26.30
N THR A 531 19.53 21.51 25.42
CA THR A 531 19.51 22.98 25.65
C THR A 531 18.10 23.52 25.84
N THR A 532 17.08 22.83 25.32
CA THR A 532 15.69 23.26 25.40
C THR A 532 14.75 22.10 25.75
N ILE A 533 13.75 22.40 26.57
CA ILE A 533 12.65 21.46 26.94
C ILE A 533 11.35 22.24 26.79
N GLY A 534 10.48 21.77 25.90
CA GLY A 534 9.22 22.40 25.57
C GLY A 534 8.20 22.34 26.71
N GLU A 535 7.18 23.19 26.62
CA GLU A 535 6.06 23.27 27.56
C GLU A 535 5.42 21.90 27.80
N GLY A 536 5.19 21.54 29.07
CA GLY A 536 4.52 20.32 29.48
C GLY A 536 5.21 19.02 29.03
N ALA A 537 6.50 19.05 28.67
CA ALA A 537 7.19 17.92 28.07
C ALA A 537 7.07 16.61 28.89
N PHE A 538 7.06 16.68 30.20
CA PHE A 538 6.89 15.57 31.15
C PHE A 538 5.66 15.73 32.06
N ASN A 539 4.71 16.60 31.68
CA ASN A 539 3.49 16.81 32.46
C ASN A 539 2.66 15.53 32.53
N GLY A 540 2.03 15.24 33.66
CA GLY A 540 1.15 14.09 33.85
C GLY A 540 1.88 12.73 33.88
N CYS A 541 3.21 12.71 33.96
CA CYS A 541 3.97 11.47 34.16
C CYS A 541 3.83 11.01 35.63
N SER A 542 2.66 10.45 36.00
CA SER A 542 2.31 10.13 37.39
C SER A 542 3.22 9.08 38.06
N GLY A 543 4.01 8.34 37.28
CA GLY A 543 5.03 7.41 37.76
C GLY A 543 6.41 8.02 38.00
N LEU A 544 6.69 9.24 37.51
CA LEU A 544 8.04 9.81 37.40
C LEU A 544 8.57 10.32 38.75
N LYS A 545 9.45 9.53 39.35
CA LYS A 545 10.03 9.79 40.68
C LYS A 545 11.42 10.43 40.60
N LYS A 546 12.17 10.20 39.54
CA LYS A 546 13.53 10.71 39.37
C LYS A 546 13.75 11.29 37.98
N VAL A 547 14.28 12.49 37.92
CA VAL A 547 14.74 13.16 36.71
C VAL A 547 16.21 13.48 36.90
N TYR A 548 17.07 12.89 36.11
CA TYR A 548 18.51 13.19 36.10
C TYR A 548 18.79 14.20 34.99
N CYS A 549 19.24 15.41 35.33
CA CYS A 549 19.66 16.43 34.36
C CYS A 549 21.17 16.48 34.35
N ARG A 550 21.82 15.98 33.29
CA ARG A 550 23.29 15.88 33.21
C ARG A 550 23.97 17.19 32.83
N ALA A 551 23.24 18.21 32.37
CA ALA A 551 23.78 19.53 32.03
C ALA A 551 24.11 20.30 33.28
N THR A 552 25.30 20.96 33.31
CA THR A 552 25.67 21.88 34.38
C THR A 552 24.99 23.26 34.27
N THR A 553 24.60 23.64 33.03
CA THR A 553 23.76 24.79 32.74
C THR A 553 22.33 24.32 32.53
N PRO A 554 21.33 24.87 33.25
CA PRO A 554 19.95 24.46 33.10
C PRO A 554 19.47 24.62 31.64
N PRO A 555 18.87 23.56 31.02
CA PRO A 555 18.16 23.73 29.77
C PRO A 555 17.08 24.81 29.88
N VAL A 556 16.84 25.56 28.81
CA VAL A 556 15.73 26.52 28.75
C VAL A 556 14.42 25.73 28.77
N LEU A 557 13.54 26.02 29.74
CA LEU A 557 12.17 25.57 29.68
C LEU A 557 11.36 26.56 28.85
N GLU A 558 10.75 26.13 27.75
CA GLU A 558 10.02 26.98 26.80
C GLU A 558 8.59 27.32 27.25
N GLY A 559 8.21 26.95 28.47
CA GLY A 559 6.87 27.21 29.02
C GLY A 559 6.69 26.62 30.40
N TYR A 560 5.42 26.66 30.84
CA TYR A 560 4.98 26.17 32.16
C TYR A 560 4.79 24.65 32.14
N GLN A 561 4.56 24.10 33.34
CA GLN A 561 4.07 22.75 33.58
C GLN A 561 4.94 21.61 33.06
N VAL A 562 6.26 21.85 32.85
CA VAL A 562 7.14 20.81 32.27
C VAL A 562 7.10 19.52 33.07
N PHE A 563 7.05 19.59 34.42
CA PHE A 563 6.99 18.45 35.32
C PHE A 563 5.75 18.45 36.23
N ASP A 564 4.68 19.16 35.88
CA ASP A 564 3.46 19.20 36.69
C ASP A 564 2.75 17.84 36.65
N GLU A 565 1.86 17.60 37.61
CA GLU A 565 1.12 16.34 37.76
C GLU A 565 2.00 15.09 37.89
N ASN A 566 3.28 15.27 38.18
CA ASN A 566 4.18 14.21 38.59
C ASN A 566 4.04 13.96 40.11
N PRO A 567 4.57 12.86 40.66
CA PRO A 567 4.53 12.61 42.13
C PRO A 567 5.12 13.77 42.94
N SER A 568 4.48 14.13 44.02
CA SER A 568 4.92 15.22 44.91
C SER A 568 6.32 14.99 45.52
N ASN A 569 6.75 13.74 45.59
CA ASN A 569 8.07 13.32 46.07
C ASN A 569 9.10 13.13 44.93
N ARG A 570 8.81 13.63 43.70
CA ARG A 570 9.77 13.61 42.59
C ARG A 570 11.06 14.32 42.98
N ARG A 571 12.19 13.77 42.58
CA ARG A 571 13.51 14.37 42.72
C ARG A 571 14.08 14.71 41.33
N ILE A 572 14.52 15.95 41.17
CA ILE A 572 15.29 16.41 39.99
C ILE A 572 16.73 16.46 40.46
N ILE A 573 17.58 15.63 39.90
CA ILE A 573 18.96 15.43 40.30
C ILE A 573 19.83 16.11 39.24
N VAL A 574 20.67 17.05 39.69
CA VAL A 574 21.53 17.88 38.84
C VAL A 574 23.00 17.72 39.29
N PRO A 575 23.99 18.04 38.43
CA PRO A 575 25.41 17.92 38.78
C PRO A 575 25.78 18.77 39.99
N ILE A 576 26.73 18.27 40.78
CA ILE A 576 27.26 18.99 41.94
C ILE A 576 27.73 20.40 41.51
N GLY A 577 27.33 21.44 42.25
CA GLY A 577 27.65 22.85 42.00
C GLY A 577 26.73 23.53 40.99
N SER A 578 25.73 22.85 40.40
CA SER A 578 24.79 23.46 39.46
C SER A 578 23.42 23.78 40.07
N GLY A 579 23.15 23.37 41.31
CA GLY A 579 21.83 23.44 41.95
C GLY A 579 21.26 24.86 42.03
N GLU A 580 22.08 25.87 42.36
CA GLU A 580 21.64 27.29 42.41
C GLU A 580 21.26 27.80 41.02
N ALA A 581 22.01 27.44 39.97
CA ALA A 581 21.68 27.82 38.60
C ALA A 581 20.29 27.28 38.20
N TYR A 582 20.01 26.01 38.54
CA TYR A 582 18.69 25.40 38.27
C TYR A 582 17.57 26.03 39.09
N LYS A 583 17.77 26.26 40.42
CA LYS A 583 16.74 26.83 41.30
C LYS A 583 16.37 28.27 40.97
N THR A 584 17.23 28.99 40.28
CA THR A 584 17.01 30.41 39.92
C THR A 584 16.61 30.60 38.46
N ALA A 585 16.82 29.61 37.59
CA ALA A 585 16.48 29.69 36.18
C ALA A 585 14.96 29.83 35.95
N THR A 586 14.60 30.51 34.86
CA THR A 586 13.19 30.71 34.48
C THR A 586 12.45 29.38 34.35
N TYR A 587 11.26 29.30 34.94
CA TYR A 587 10.39 28.14 35.08
C TYR A 587 10.99 26.99 35.92
N TRP A 588 12.29 26.78 35.99
CA TRP A 588 12.92 25.82 36.91
C TRP A 588 12.67 26.16 38.38
N LYS A 589 12.61 27.44 38.70
CA LYS A 589 12.34 27.93 40.08
C LYS A 589 11.05 27.37 40.69
N GLU A 590 10.07 27.04 39.84
CA GLU A 590 8.81 26.40 40.27
C GLU A 590 9.06 25.03 40.89
N TYR A 591 10.17 24.37 40.51
CA TYR A 591 10.55 23.03 40.96
C TYR A 591 11.71 23.07 41.99
N ALA A 592 12.10 24.25 42.52
CA ALA A 592 13.28 24.44 43.37
C ALA A 592 13.36 23.48 44.56
N SER A 593 12.21 23.18 45.19
CA SER A 593 12.13 22.24 46.32
C SER A 593 12.41 20.77 45.93
N SER A 594 12.32 20.43 44.66
CA SER A 594 12.57 19.10 44.11
C SER A 594 13.97 18.92 43.55
N ILE A 595 14.80 19.98 43.50
CA ILE A 595 16.15 19.99 42.91
C ILE A 595 17.19 19.60 43.96
N PHE A 596 17.95 18.55 43.67
CA PHE A 596 19.05 18.01 44.49
C PHE A 596 20.32 17.86 43.66
N GLU A 597 21.48 18.02 44.29
CA GLU A 597 22.76 17.77 43.63
C GLU A 597 23.27 16.37 43.93
N ASP A 598 23.87 15.72 42.92
CA ASP A 598 24.53 14.43 43.06
C ASP A 598 25.62 14.27 41.97
N GLU A 599 26.46 13.22 42.11
CA GLU A 599 27.37 12.82 41.03
C GLU A 599 26.53 12.11 39.91
N LEU A 600 26.67 12.60 38.65
CA LEU A 600 25.86 12.15 37.50
C LEU A 600 26.74 11.63 36.35
#